data_fc639ba2a0161d7d743a652329c05755
#
_entry.id   fc639ba2a0161d7d743a652329c05755
#
_cell.length_a   1.000
_cell.length_b   1.000
_cell.length_c   1.000
_cell.angle_alpha   90.00
_cell.angle_beta   90.00
_cell.angle_gamma   90.00
#
_symmetry.space_group_name_H-M   'P 1'
#
loop_
_entity.id
_entity.type
_entity.pdbx_description
1 polymer ?
#
loop_
_entity_poly.entity_id
_entity_poly.type
_entity_poly.pdbx_seq_one_letter_code
_entity_poly.pdbx_strand_id
1 'polypeptide(L)'
;FVAFAAQLTLIESVDIRLLSTSMKTIKSKIGDATSLPYQNNSVNALSSLSVIEHIGLGRYGDEIDYDGMQKAIDEMKRVLAFNGMILVAFPVGKKNKVVFNAHRICTPEKVYMMFNGLKLIDEKYALSDKIISKKEYDKLDRPYSYGCYYFTKLK
;
A
#
# COMPACT_ATOMS: atom_id res chain seq x y z
N PHE A 1 -9.08 -2.67 -8.98
CA PHE A 1 -7.68 -2.68 -9.47
C PHE A 1 -7.21 -4.08 -9.84
N VAL A 2 -7.27 -5.05 -8.91
CA VAL A 2 -6.76 -6.43 -9.15
C VAL A 2 -7.34 -7.03 -10.42
N ALA A 3 -8.67 -6.99 -10.60
CA ALA A 3 -9.33 -7.53 -11.79
C ALA A 3 -8.92 -6.82 -13.09
N PHE A 4 -8.64 -5.52 -13.05
CA PHE A 4 -8.15 -4.77 -14.21
C PHE A 4 -6.70 -5.16 -14.54
N ALA A 5 -5.82 -5.17 -13.55
CA ALA A 5 -4.42 -5.55 -13.75
C ALA A 5 -4.28 -7.02 -14.21
N ALA A 6 -5.17 -7.91 -13.74
CA ALA A 6 -5.21 -9.31 -14.14
C ALA A 6 -5.62 -9.56 -15.61
N GLN A 7 -6.13 -8.54 -16.30
CA GLN A 7 -6.33 -8.60 -17.76
C GLN A 7 -5.01 -8.46 -18.54
N LEU A 8 -4.00 -7.89 -17.90
CA LEU A 8 -2.71 -7.59 -18.53
C LEU A 8 -1.60 -8.57 -18.13
N THR A 9 -1.70 -9.20 -16.95
CA THR A 9 -0.66 -10.07 -16.41
C THR A 9 -1.20 -11.05 -15.39
N LEU A 10 -0.40 -12.06 -15.04
CA LEU A 10 -0.67 -12.94 -13.91
C LEU A 10 -0.45 -12.19 -12.60
N ILE A 11 -1.41 -12.31 -11.69
CA ILE A 11 -1.38 -11.69 -10.37
C ILE A 11 -1.49 -12.74 -9.29
N GLU A 12 -0.68 -12.65 -8.26
CA GLU A 12 -0.89 -13.36 -6.99
C GLU A 12 -1.47 -12.35 -5.99
N SER A 13 -2.69 -12.61 -5.54
CA SER A 13 -3.39 -11.83 -4.51
C SER A 13 -3.19 -12.51 -3.16
N VAL A 14 -2.52 -11.82 -2.24
CA VAL A 14 -2.31 -12.27 -0.86
C VAL A 14 -3.22 -11.50 0.07
N ASP A 15 -4.04 -12.21 0.82
CA ASP A 15 -4.97 -11.65 1.79
C ASP A 15 -5.17 -12.66 2.93
N ILE A 16 -5.61 -12.21 4.09
CA ILE A 16 -5.99 -13.10 5.20
C ILE A 16 -7.21 -13.98 4.84
N ARG A 17 -7.89 -13.66 3.76
CA ARG A 17 -9.01 -14.41 3.19
C ARG A 17 -8.77 -14.71 1.71
N LEU A 18 -9.15 -15.90 1.27
CA LEU A 18 -9.08 -16.23 -0.14
C LEU A 18 -10.02 -15.34 -0.98
N LEU A 19 -9.48 -14.77 -2.03
CA LEU A 19 -10.27 -14.11 -3.04
C LEU A 19 -10.98 -15.16 -3.90
N SER A 20 -12.31 -15.17 -3.87
CA SER A 20 -13.11 -16.00 -4.78
C SER A 20 -13.23 -15.30 -6.15
N THR A 21 -12.69 -15.91 -7.19
CA THR A 21 -12.72 -15.36 -8.56
C THR A 21 -12.70 -16.46 -9.60
N SER A 22 -13.36 -16.24 -10.73
CA SER A 22 -13.28 -17.11 -11.93
C SER A 22 -12.14 -16.73 -12.87
N MET A 23 -11.40 -15.64 -12.60
CA MET A 23 -10.29 -15.19 -13.45
C MET A 23 -9.06 -16.09 -13.28
N LYS A 24 -8.69 -16.82 -14.33
CA LYS A 24 -7.52 -17.72 -14.35
C LYS A 24 -6.17 -17.00 -14.18
N THR A 25 -6.15 -15.69 -14.42
CA THR A 25 -4.99 -14.84 -14.26
C THR A 25 -4.77 -14.33 -12.84
N ILE A 26 -5.66 -14.68 -11.90
CA ILE A 26 -5.52 -14.36 -10.48
C ILE A 26 -5.28 -15.65 -9.69
N LYS A 27 -4.15 -15.73 -9.01
CA LYS A 27 -3.89 -16.75 -7.99
C LYS A 27 -4.14 -16.14 -6.62
N SER A 28 -5.11 -16.66 -5.89
CA SER A 28 -5.37 -16.25 -4.51
C SER A 28 -4.59 -17.11 -3.54
N LYS A 29 -3.96 -16.47 -2.56
CA LYS A 29 -3.15 -17.08 -1.51
C LYS A 29 -3.49 -16.49 -0.16
N ILE A 30 -3.67 -17.34 0.85
CA ILE A 30 -3.79 -16.88 2.22
C ILE A 30 -2.42 -16.42 2.71
N GLY A 31 -2.38 -15.24 3.31
CA GLY A 31 -1.17 -14.70 3.92
C GLY A 31 -1.45 -13.40 4.67
N ASP A 32 -0.62 -13.14 5.64
CA ASP A 32 -0.63 -11.91 6.42
C ASP A 32 0.40 -10.93 5.82
N ALA A 33 -0.02 -9.70 5.58
CA ALA A 33 0.87 -8.66 5.06
C ALA A 33 2.00 -8.30 6.03
N THR A 34 1.84 -8.59 7.33
CA THR A 34 2.89 -8.41 8.34
C THR A 34 3.89 -9.56 8.41
N SER A 35 3.65 -10.64 7.64
CA SER A 35 4.52 -11.82 7.52
C SER A 35 4.33 -12.47 6.15
N LEU A 36 4.81 -11.82 5.11
CA LEU A 36 4.61 -12.26 3.72
C LEU A 36 5.34 -13.57 3.44
N PRO A 37 4.66 -14.55 2.79
CA PRO A 37 5.20 -15.89 2.55
C PRO A 37 6.16 -15.94 1.35
N TYR A 38 7.11 -15.00 1.31
CA TYR A 38 8.12 -14.86 0.26
C TYR A 38 9.51 -14.71 0.86
N GLN A 39 10.51 -15.13 0.11
CA GLN A 39 11.92 -14.94 0.48
C GLN A 39 12.32 -13.47 0.36
N ASN A 40 13.40 -13.09 1.04
CA ASN A 40 13.97 -11.75 0.90
C ASN A 40 14.36 -11.49 -0.57
N ASN A 41 14.09 -10.28 -1.06
CA ASN A 41 14.48 -9.82 -2.38
C ASN A 41 13.98 -10.71 -3.54
N SER A 42 12.79 -11.32 -3.41
CA SER A 42 12.27 -12.30 -4.38
C SER A 42 11.11 -11.80 -5.24
N VAL A 43 10.48 -10.68 -4.88
CA VAL A 43 9.30 -10.16 -5.56
C VAL A 43 9.65 -8.92 -6.36
N ASN A 44 9.47 -8.95 -7.67
CA ASN A 44 9.83 -7.83 -8.55
C ASN A 44 8.82 -6.68 -8.54
N ALA A 45 7.55 -6.96 -8.27
CA ALA A 45 6.50 -5.95 -8.24
C ALA A 45 5.47 -6.26 -7.16
N LEU A 46 5.16 -5.26 -6.36
CA LEU A 46 4.15 -5.29 -5.30
C LEU A 46 3.18 -4.14 -5.48
N SER A 47 1.92 -4.35 -5.14
CA SER A 47 0.97 -3.26 -4.98
C SER A 47 0.10 -3.46 -3.75
N SER A 48 -0.22 -2.36 -3.07
CA SER A 48 -1.17 -2.32 -1.95
C SER A 48 -2.01 -1.05 -2.06
N LEU A 49 -3.27 -1.22 -2.42
CA LEU A 49 -4.19 -0.11 -2.67
C LEU A 49 -5.36 -0.20 -1.70
N SER A 50 -5.46 0.75 -0.78
CA SER A 50 -6.47 0.79 0.29
C SER A 50 -6.48 -0.48 1.16
N VAL A 51 -5.31 -0.90 1.63
CA VAL A 51 -5.13 -2.08 2.49
C VAL A 51 -4.30 -1.76 3.72
N ILE A 52 -3.05 -1.26 3.55
CA ILE A 52 -2.10 -1.15 4.66
C ILE A 52 -2.54 -0.17 5.76
N GLU A 53 -3.35 0.81 5.42
CA GLU A 53 -3.91 1.78 6.38
C GLU A 53 -4.90 1.15 7.37
N HIS A 54 -5.38 -0.05 7.09
CA HIS A 54 -6.31 -0.79 7.95
C HIS A 54 -5.62 -1.81 8.88
N ILE A 55 -4.42 -2.27 8.53
CA ILE A 55 -3.74 -3.36 9.24
C ILE A 55 -3.46 -2.99 10.70
N GLY A 56 -3.83 -3.87 11.63
CA GLY A 56 -3.69 -3.67 13.07
C GLY A 56 -4.75 -2.74 13.68
N LEU A 57 -5.88 -2.53 12.99
CA LEU A 57 -7.03 -1.81 13.56
C LEU A 57 -8.17 -2.72 14.04
N GLY A 58 -8.05 -4.03 13.87
CA GLY A 58 -9.05 -5.03 14.28
C GLY A 58 -10.35 -5.00 13.46
N ARG A 59 -10.40 -4.19 12.40
CA ARG A 59 -11.64 -3.96 11.64
C ARG A 59 -12.07 -5.17 10.81
N TYR A 60 -11.12 -5.93 10.31
CA TYR A 60 -11.37 -7.07 9.42
C TYR A 60 -11.10 -8.43 10.06
N GLY A 61 -11.01 -8.47 11.40
CA GLY A 61 -10.70 -9.66 12.17
C GLY A 61 -9.21 -9.84 12.42
N ASP A 62 -8.41 -8.86 12.07
CA ASP A 62 -7.00 -8.75 12.41
C ASP A 62 -6.82 -8.35 13.88
N GLU A 63 -5.73 -8.76 14.50
CA GLU A 63 -5.39 -8.32 15.86
C GLU A 63 -5.12 -6.82 15.90
N ILE A 64 -5.46 -6.20 17.06
CA ILE A 64 -5.13 -4.78 17.26
C ILE A 64 -3.63 -4.68 17.50
N ASP A 65 -2.94 -4.05 16.56
CA ASP A 65 -1.50 -3.81 16.58
C ASP A 65 -1.22 -2.39 16.11
N TYR A 66 -0.73 -1.56 17.03
CA TYR A 66 -0.41 -0.16 16.70
C TYR A 66 0.61 -0.05 15.56
N ASP A 67 1.57 -0.96 15.50
CA ASP A 67 2.66 -0.99 14.52
C ASP A 67 2.33 -1.84 13.27
N GLY A 68 1.12 -2.41 13.18
CA GLY A 68 0.72 -3.33 12.11
C GLY A 68 0.96 -2.76 10.70
N MET A 69 0.63 -1.48 10.47
CA MET A 69 0.93 -0.82 9.20
C MET A 69 2.43 -0.76 8.89
N GLN A 70 3.27 -0.44 9.90
CA GLN A 70 4.72 -0.38 9.72
C GLN A 70 5.31 -1.77 9.45
N LYS A 71 4.86 -2.79 10.19
CA LYS A 71 5.28 -4.19 9.99
C LYS A 71 4.97 -4.66 8.56
N ALA A 72 3.78 -4.36 8.05
CA ALA A 72 3.41 -4.70 6.67
C ALA A 72 4.32 -3.99 5.64
N ILE A 73 4.64 -2.72 5.85
CA ILE A 73 5.56 -1.98 4.98
C ILE A 73 6.97 -2.58 5.04
N ASP A 74 7.46 -2.95 6.23
CA ASP A 74 8.79 -3.56 6.38
C ASP A 74 8.85 -4.93 5.71
N GLU A 75 7.79 -5.73 5.77
CA GLU A 75 7.67 -6.98 5.01
C GLU A 75 7.66 -6.74 3.49
N MET A 76 6.91 -5.75 3.00
CA MET A 76 6.95 -5.36 1.59
C MET A 76 8.37 -4.98 1.16
N LYS A 77 9.11 -4.21 1.98
CA LYS A 77 10.51 -3.84 1.73
C LYS A 77 11.44 -5.05 1.77
N ARG A 78 11.21 -5.99 2.69
CA ARG A 78 12.00 -7.22 2.82
C ARG A 78 11.92 -8.09 1.58
N VAL A 79 10.71 -8.37 1.13
CA VAL A 79 10.48 -9.28 -0.01
C VAL A 79 10.77 -8.63 -1.36
N LEU A 80 10.75 -7.30 -1.47
CA LEU A 80 11.02 -6.59 -2.72
C LEU A 80 12.43 -6.85 -3.22
N ALA A 81 12.54 -7.29 -4.46
CA ALA A 81 13.82 -7.47 -5.14
C ALA A 81 14.52 -6.13 -5.40
N PHE A 82 15.84 -6.16 -5.57
CA PHE A 82 16.57 -4.99 -6.05
C PHE A 82 16.07 -4.59 -7.45
N ASN A 83 15.91 -3.31 -7.68
CA ASN A 83 15.27 -2.71 -8.86
C ASN A 83 13.79 -3.09 -9.03
N GLY A 84 13.20 -3.76 -8.04
CA GLY A 84 11.77 -4.03 -7.98
C GLY A 84 10.95 -2.77 -7.66
N MET A 85 9.63 -2.84 -7.87
CA MET A 85 8.71 -1.72 -7.67
C MET A 85 7.66 -2.01 -6.60
N ILE A 86 7.32 -0.98 -5.83
CA ILE A 86 6.14 -0.96 -4.96
C ILE A 86 5.23 0.19 -5.40
N LEU A 87 3.95 -0.15 -5.63
CA LEU A 87 2.89 0.82 -5.82
C LEU A 87 1.96 0.77 -4.60
N VAL A 88 1.81 1.89 -3.91
CA VAL A 88 0.88 2.00 -2.78
C VAL A 88 -0.05 3.18 -2.96
N ALA A 89 -1.31 3.01 -2.53
CA ALA A 89 -2.26 4.10 -2.45
C ALA A 89 -3.14 3.95 -1.22
N PHE A 90 -3.23 5.01 -0.42
CA PHE A 90 -4.03 5.06 0.79
C PHE A 90 -4.31 6.52 1.21
N PRO A 91 -5.24 6.74 2.17
CA PRO A 91 -5.60 8.09 2.61
C PRO A 91 -4.41 8.86 3.19
N VAL A 92 -4.22 10.08 2.69
CA VAL A 92 -3.24 11.03 3.21
C VAL A 92 -3.90 12.36 3.54
N GLY A 93 -3.30 13.10 4.47
CA GLY A 93 -3.84 14.38 4.94
C GLY A 93 -2.78 15.27 5.56
N LYS A 94 -3.19 16.41 6.10
CA LYS A 94 -2.31 17.38 6.75
C LYS A 94 -1.87 16.97 8.17
N LYS A 95 -2.51 15.95 8.76
CA LYS A 95 -2.18 15.44 10.10
C LYS A 95 -2.32 13.92 10.13
N ASN A 96 -1.42 13.25 10.84
CA ASN A 96 -1.55 11.84 11.13
C ASN A 96 -2.71 11.62 12.10
N LYS A 97 -3.60 10.69 11.77
CA LYS A 97 -4.71 10.31 12.65
C LYS A 97 -5.24 8.92 12.33
N VAL A 98 -5.88 8.32 13.32
CA VAL A 98 -6.72 7.14 13.14
C VAL A 98 -8.17 7.59 13.15
N VAL A 99 -8.92 7.24 12.13
CA VAL A 99 -10.37 7.42 12.09
C VAL A 99 -11.02 6.18 12.65
N PHE A 100 -11.80 6.34 13.72
CA PHE A 100 -12.43 5.23 14.42
C PHE A 100 -13.24 4.36 13.45
N ASN A 101 -13.10 3.04 13.57
CA ASN A 101 -13.73 2.03 12.71
C ASN A 101 -13.58 2.29 11.20
N ALA A 102 -12.49 2.93 10.79
CA ALA A 102 -12.22 3.25 9.39
C ALA A 102 -10.77 2.91 9.00
N HIS A 103 -9.86 3.86 9.12
CA HIS A 103 -8.48 3.71 8.61
C HIS A 103 -7.53 4.73 9.25
N ARG A 104 -6.24 4.55 8.99
CA ARG A 104 -5.24 5.59 9.26
C ARG A 104 -5.20 6.60 8.12
N ILE A 105 -4.92 7.84 8.46
CA ILE A 105 -4.56 8.92 7.53
C ILE A 105 -3.15 9.34 7.90
N CYS A 106 -2.24 9.33 6.95
CA CYS A 106 -0.85 9.71 7.14
C CYS A 106 -0.55 11.05 6.45
N THR A 107 0.40 11.82 6.99
CA THR A 107 0.97 12.91 6.21
C THR A 107 1.95 12.36 5.15
N PRO A 108 2.20 13.07 4.04
CA PRO A 108 3.21 12.65 3.07
C PRO A 108 4.59 12.42 3.71
N GLU A 109 4.99 13.26 4.66
CA GLU A 109 6.24 13.13 5.39
C GLU A 109 6.30 11.81 6.20
N LYS A 110 5.19 11.42 6.84
CA LYS A 110 5.09 10.13 7.52
C LYS A 110 5.24 8.97 6.54
N VAL A 111 4.67 9.10 5.33
CA VAL A 111 4.83 8.09 4.27
C VAL A 111 6.30 7.94 3.89
N TYR A 112 7.01 9.04 3.64
CA TYR A 112 8.45 8.99 3.31
C TYR A 112 9.28 8.34 4.42
N MET A 113 8.95 8.62 5.69
CA MET A 113 9.62 7.99 6.83
C MET A 113 9.37 6.47 6.87
N MET A 114 8.13 6.02 6.68
CA MET A 114 7.79 4.59 6.70
C MET A 114 8.45 3.80 5.56
N PHE A 115 8.57 4.40 4.38
CA PHE A 115 9.23 3.81 3.21
C PHE A 115 10.71 4.16 3.11
N ASN A 116 11.32 4.67 4.18
CA ASN A 116 12.76 4.93 4.21
C ASN A 116 13.57 3.69 3.82
N GLY A 117 14.65 3.89 3.05
CA GLY A 117 15.44 2.81 2.43
C GLY A 117 14.99 2.43 1.02
N LEU A 118 13.86 2.94 0.55
CA LEU A 118 13.46 2.89 -0.85
C LEU A 118 13.59 4.27 -1.49
N LYS A 119 13.78 4.28 -2.81
CA LYS A 119 13.77 5.52 -3.59
C LYS A 119 12.35 5.80 -4.09
N LEU A 120 11.80 6.96 -3.72
CA LEU A 120 10.58 7.48 -4.32
C LEU A 120 10.86 7.86 -5.79
N ILE A 121 10.08 7.31 -6.71
CA ILE A 121 10.18 7.57 -8.15
C ILE A 121 9.13 8.58 -8.59
N ASP A 122 7.88 8.40 -8.15
CA ASP A 122 6.78 9.31 -8.46
C ASP A 122 5.73 9.30 -7.35
N GLU A 123 4.99 10.39 -7.22
CA GLU A 123 3.84 10.51 -6.35
C GLU A 123 2.75 11.37 -6.99
N LYS A 124 1.52 10.95 -6.77
CA LYS A 124 0.31 11.66 -7.21
C LYS A 124 -0.74 11.65 -6.11
N TYR A 125 -1.65 12.58 -6.19
CA TYR A 125 -2.73 12.71 -5.20
C TYR A 125 -4.07 12.69 -5.94
N ALA A 126 -4.88 11.68 -5.66
CA ALA A 126 -6.20 11.54 -6.25
C ALA A 126 -7.23 12.29 -5.42
N LEU A 127 -7.93 13.20 -6.06
CA LEU A 127 -9.13 13.86 -5.57
C LEU A 127 -10.36 13.17 -6.19
N SER A 128 -11.54 13.62 -5.84
CA SER A 128 -12.80 13.03 -6.37
C SER A 128 -12.92 13.13 -7.89
N ASP A 129 -12.33 14.14 -8.49
CA ASP A 129 -12.53 14.55 -9.87
C ASP A 129 -11.25 14.62 -10.71
N LYS A 130 -10.07 14.53 -10.06
CA LYS A 130 -8.79 14.66 -10.76
C LYS A 130 -7.61 14.08 -9.99
N ILE A 131 -6.52 13.87 -10.70
CA ILE A 131 -5.21 13.52 -10.13
C ILE A 131 -4.30 14.75 -10.23
N ILE A 132 -3.63 15.08 -9.13
CA ILE A 132 -2.76 16.25 -9.01
C ILE A 132 -1.35 15.89 -8.54
N SER A 133 -0.40 16.78 -8.78
CA SER A 133 0.97 16.69 -8.29
C SER A 133 1.09 17.01 -6.79
N LYS A 134 2.22 16.66 -6.18
CA LYS A 134 2.57 17.05 -4.81
C LYS A 134 2.50 18.56 -4.61
N LYS A 135 3.05 19.33 -5.56
CA LYS A 135 3.05 20.81 -5.53
C LYS A 135 1.63 21.41 -5.49
N GLU A 136 0.71 20.79 -6.19
CA GLU A 136 -0.71 21.22 -6.17
C GLU A 136 -1.39 20.78 -4.88
N TYR A 137 -1.11 19.54 -4.41
CA TYR A 137 -1.64 19.03 -3.15
C TYR A 137 -1.25 19.92 -1.96
N ASP A 138 -0.01 20.39 -1.88
CA ASP A 138 0.50 21.21 -0.78
C ASP A 138 -0.24 22.54 -0.65
N LYS A 139 -0.80 23.03 -1.74
CA LYS A 139 -1.61 24.26 -1.76
C LYS A 139 -3.07 24.07 -1.32
N LEU A 140 -3.51 22.82 -1.16
CA LEU A 140 -4.89 22.53 -0.78
C LEU A 140 -5.06 22.50 0.73
N ASP A 141 -6.15 23.06 1.21
CA ASP A 141 -6.62 22.88 2.59
C ASP A 141 -7.73 21.82 2.60
N ARG A 142 -7.34 20.55 2.43
CA ARG A 142 -8.27 19.41 2.43
C ARG A 142 -8.01 18.49 3.63
N PRO A 143 -9.06 17.88 4.21
CA PRO A 143 -8.92 16.97 5.34
C PRO A 143 -8.11 15.73 4.98
N TYR A 144 -8.31 15.17 3.78
CA TYR A 144 -7.53 14.08 3.20
C TYR A 144 -7.79 13.92 1.70
N SER A 145 -6.90 13.16 1.05
CA SER A 145 -7.04 12.66 -0.32
C SER A 145 -6.36 11.29 -0.42
N TYR A 146 -6.38 10.65 -1.56
CA TYR A 146 -5.57 9.44 -1.76
C TYR A 146 -4.19 9.83 -2.29
N GLY A 147 -3.16 9.50 -1.52
CA GLY A 147 -1.77 9.57 -1.98
C GLY A 147 -1.42 8.26 -2.68
N CYS A 148 -0.90 8.37 -3.91
CA CYS A 148 -0.42 7.26 -4.73
C CYS A 148 1.09 7.40 -4.87
N TYR A 149 1.85 6.39 -4.47
CA TYR A 149 3.31 6.44 -4.44
C TYR A 149 3.92 5.27 -5.20
N TYR A 150 4.95 5.57 -5.96
CA TYR A 150 5.78 4.58 -6.63
C TYR A 150 7.19 4.62 -6.03
N PHE A 151 7.60 3.50 -5.43
CA PHE A 151 8.94 3.33 -4.88
C PHE A 151 9.69 2.21 -5.60
N THR A 152 11.04 2.29 -5.55
CA THR A 152 11.94 1.20 -5.99
C THR A 152 13.03 0.95 -4.95
N LYS A 153 13.52 -0.28 -4.89
CA LYS A 153 14.65 -0.70 -4.06
C LYS A 153 15.93 -0.62 -4.88
N LEU A 154 16.83 0.25 -4.49
CA LEU A 154 18.16 0.33 -5.10
C LEU A 154 19.10 -0.76 -4.54
N LYS A 155 20.13 -1.11 -5.31
CA LYS A 155 21.22 -1.98 -4.84
C LYS A 155 22.07 -1.27 -3.79
#